data_5754408457bb056fa700fc77d40a254f
#
_entry.id   5754408457bb056fa700fc77d40a254f
#
_cell.length_a   1.000
_cell.length_b   1.000
_cell.length_c   1.000
_cell.angle_alpha   90.00
_cell.angle_beta   90.00
_cell.angle_gamma   90.00
#
_symmetry.space_group_name_H-M   'P 1'
#
loop_
_entity.id
_entity.type
_entity.pdbx_description
1 polymer ?
#
loop_
_entity_poly.entity_id
_entity_poly.type
_entity_poly.pdbx_seq_one_letter_code
_entity_poly.pdbx_strand_id
1 'polypeptide(L)'
;WIPISIQVATLLGVGLCAGSAAAINHLLDKRIDAIMARTKKRPVAHGRISAVQALWFAGSIGVIGLFILANFVNILTASLTFLTLIGYAVVYTVYLKRATPQNIVIGGLAGAAPPLLGWTAVTNQLDPYALLLVLIIFTWTPPHFWALAIYRFEDYRNAEIPMLPVTHGIRFTKLNVLLYTIL
;
A
#
# COMPACT_ATOMS: atom_id res chain seq x y z
N TRP A 1 24.31 -5.24 17.74
CA TRP A 1 22.93 -5.54 18.17
C TRP A 1 22.07 -4.29 17.97
N ILE A 2 20.90 -4.43 17.35
CA ILE A 2 19.94 -3.32 17.21
C ILE A 2 19.19 -3.18 18.55
N PRO A 3 19.15 -1.98 19.16
CA PRO A 3 18.39 -1.76 20.39
C PRO A 3 16.92 -2.16 20.23
N ILE A 4 16.37 -2.90 21.19
CA ILE A 4 14.97 -3.36 21.18
C ILE A 4 14.01 -2.16 21.11
N SER A 5 14.37 -1.04 21.75
CA SER A 5 13.58 0.20 21.68
C SER A 5 13.38 0.72 20.26
N ILE A 6 14.43 0.72 19.44
CA ILE A 6 14.35 1.12 18.03
C ILE A 6 13.49 0.14 17.24
N GLN A 7 13.65 -1.17 17.46
CA GLN A 7 12.83 -2.18 16.78
C GLN A 7 11.34 -1.99 17.09
N VAL A 8 11.00 -1.89 18.37
CA VAL A 8 9.60 -1.71 18.82
C VAL A 8 9.02 -0.39 18.31
N ALA A 9 9.77 0.72 18.45
CA ALA A 9 9.33 2.03 17.96
C ALA A 9 9.10 2.03 16.44
N THR A 10 9.99 1.39 15.68
CA THR A 10 9.85 1.27 14.21
C THR A 10 8.63 0.45 13.84
N LEU A 11 8.45 -0.74 14.43
CA LEU A 11 7.30 -1.60 14.14
C LEU A 11 5.97 -0.91 14.50
N LEU A 12 5.89 -0.27 15.66
CA LEU A 12 4.70 0.46 16.08
C LEU A 12 4.43 1.67 15.16
N GLY A 13 5.44 2.50 14.93
CA GLY A 13 5.29 3.71 14.13
C GLY A 13 4.90 3.42 12.68
N VAL A 14 5.63 2.52 12.01
CA VAL A 14 5.31 2.11 10.63
C VAL A 14 3.97 1.38 10.58
N GLY A 15 3.67 0.50 11.55
CA GLY A 15 2.40 -0.21 11.64
C GLY A 15 1.20 0.72 11.79
N LEU A 16 1.30 1.75 12.65
CA LEU A 16 0.25 2.77 12.82
C LEU A 16 0.06 3.59 11.53
N CYS A 17 1.14 3.99 10.87
CA CYS A 17 1.06 4.71 9.58
C CYS A 17 0.44 3.83 8.47
N ALA A 18 0.78 2.55 8.41
CA ALA A 18 0.19 1.60 7.47
C ALA A 18 -1.31 1.39 7.77
N GLY A 19 -1.70 1.28 9.04
CA GLY A 19 -3.09 1.23 9.48
C GLY A 19 -3.87 2.50 9.11
N SER A 20 -3.25 3.68 9.28
CA SER A 20 -3.79 4.97 8.83
C SER A 20 -4.06 4.97 7.33
N ALA A 21 -3.06 4.59 6.53
CA ALA A 21 -3.19 4.52 5.07
C ALA A 21 -4.29 3.55 4.64
N ALA A 22 -4.42 2.39 5.31
CA ALA A 22 -5.49 1.43 5.06
C ALA A 22 -6.88 1.99 5.42
N ALA A 23 -7.01 2.70 6.54
CA ALA A 23 -8.27 3.32 6.94
C ALA A 23 -8.70 4.43 5.97
N ILE A 24 -7.75 5.24 5.48
CA ILE A 24 -8.00 6.24 4.43
C ILE A 24 -8.44 5.54 3.13
N ASN A 25 -7.77 4.44 2.75
CA ASN A 25 -8.17 3.66 1.57
C ASN A 25 -9.62 3.14 1.70
N HIS A 26 -10.03 2.60 2.86
CA HIS A 26 -11.41 2.15 3.09
C HIS A 26 -12.43 3.31 2.97
N LEU A 27 -12.04 4.52 3.37
CA LEU A 27 -12.88 5.70 3.25
C LEU A 27 -13.06 6.12 1.79
N LEU A 28 -11.96 6.19 1.05
CA LEU A 28 -11.95 6.64 -0.35
C LEU A 28 -12.59 5.60 -1.29
N ASP A 29 -12.42 4.32 -0.99
CA ASP A 29 -12.97 3.21 -1.77
C ASP A 29 -14.38 2.77 -1.33
N LYS A 30 -15.05 3.47 -0.42
CA LYS A 30 -16.36 3.09 0.15
C LYS A 30 -17.35 2.59 -0.91
N ARG A 31 -17.47 3.30 -2.05
CA ARG A 31 -18.40 2.95 -3.14
C ARG A 31 -17.97 1.66 -3.86
N ILE A 32 -16.70 1.53 -4.18
CA ILE A 32 -16.12 0.34 -4.83
C ILE A 32 -16.22 -0.87 -3.91
N ASP A 33 -15.87 -0.69 -2.64
CA ASP A 33 -15.90 -1.74 -1.63
C ASP A 33 -17.31 -2.31 -1.42
N ALA A 34 -18.34 -1.49 -1.55
CA ALA A 34 -19.74 -1.94 -1.44
C ALA A 34 -20.16 -2.88 -2.59
N ILE A 35 -19.54 -2.76 -3.76
CA ILE A 35 -19.85 -3.58 -4.96
C ILE A 35 -19.05 -4.89 -4.94
N MET A 36 -17.78 -4.85 -4.52
CA MET A 36 -16.88 -6.00 -4.60
C MET A 36 -17.19 -7.05 -3.52
N ALA A 37 -17.33 -8.29 -3.92
CA ALA A 37 -17.68 -9.43 -3.03
C ALA A 37 -16.73 -9.54 -1.81
N ARG A 38 -15.42 -9.31 -2.02
CA ARG A 38 -14.38 -9.41 -1.01
C ARG A 38 -14.45 -8.29 0.05
N THR A 39 -14.85 -7.08 -0.35
CA THR A 39 -14.70 -5.87 0.47
C THR A 39 -16.02 -5.28 0.97
N LYS A 40 -17.16 -5.76 0.49
CA LYS A 40 -18.50 -5.28 0.90
C LYS A 40 -18.78 -5.34 2.40
N LYS A 41 -18.06 -6.21 3.14
CA LYS A 41 -18.18 -6.37 4.60
C LYS A 41 -17.29 -5.39 5.39
N ARG A 42 -16.47 -4.57 4.72
CA ARG A 42 -15.62 -3.56 5.39
C ARG A 42 -16.50 -2.59 6.20
N PRO A 43 -16.07 -2.19 7.43
CA PRO A 43 -16.91 -1.40 8.33
C PRO A 43 -17.44 -0.10 7.72
N VAL A 44 -16.62 0.61 6.95
CA VAL A 44 -17.01 1.87 6.29
C VAL A 44 -17.97 1.61 5.12
N ALA A 45 -17.69 0.59 4.28
CA ALA A 45 -18.55 0.22 3.16
C ALA A 45 -19.91 -0.29 3.63
N HIS A 46 -19.93 -1.05 4.74
CA HIS A 46 -21.15 -1.58 5.34
C HIS A 46 -21.93 -0.53 6.17
N GLY A 47 -21.39 0.66 6.38
CA GLY A 47 -22.05 1.73 7.15
C GLY A 47 -21.95 1.59 8.67
N ARG A 48 -21.16 0.65 9.21
CA ARG A 48 -20.94 0.47 10.66
C ARG A 48 -20.11 1.58 11.27
N ILE A 49 -19.24 2.20 10.49
CA ILE A 49 -18.40 3.33 10.87
C ILE A 49 -18.65 4.45 9.89
N SER A 50 -18.92 5.66 10.42
CA SER A 50 -19.12 6.85 9.61
C SER A 50 -17.80 7.31 8.96
N ALA A 51 -17.89 8.08 7.87
CA ALA A 51 -16.72 8.66 7.20
C ALA A 51 -15.92 9.57 8.15
N VAL A 52 -16.59 10.31 9.00
CA VAL A 52 -15.96 11.21 9.99
C VAL A 52 -15.19 10.41 11.05
N GLN A 53 -15.79 9.34 11.57
CA GLN A 53 -15.11 8.45 12.53
C GLN A 53 -13.88 7.78 11.91
N ALA A 54 -13.99 7.29 10.66
CA ALA A 54 -12.87 6.69 9.95
C ALA A 54 -11.73 7.70 9.71
N LEU A 55 -12.07 8.95 9.36
CA LEU A 55 -11.09 10.02 9.16
C LEU A 55 -10.35 10.38 10.43
N TRP A 56 -11.09 10.59 11.54
CA TRP A 56 -10.47 10.86 12.84
C TRP A 56 -9.59 9.73 13.32
N PHE A 57 -10.05 8.49 13.19
CA PHE A 57 -9.26 7.32 13.52
C PHE A 57 -7.96 7.27 12.70
N ALA A 58 -8.07 7.38 11.37
CA ALA A 58 -6.92 7.34 10.48
C ALA A 58 -5.93 8.48 10.78
N GLY A 59 -6.43 9.72 10.94
CA GLY A 59 -5.60 10.87 11.28
C GLY A 59 -4.87 10.71 12.60
N SER A 60 -5.58 10.26 13.64
CA SER A 60 -5.00 10.08 14.97
C SER A 60 -3.87 9.05 14.97
N ILE A 61 -4.11 7.84 14.41
CA ILE A 61 -3.08 6.80 14.38
C ILE A 61 -1.91 7.15 13.45
N GLY A 62 -2.15 7.88 12.36
CA GLY A 62 -1.10 8.37 11.48
C GLY A 62 -0.18 9.39 12.16
N VAL A 63 -0.77 10.38 12.84
CA VAL A 63 -0.01 11.38 13.63
C VAL A 63 0.78 10.71 14.74
N ILE A 64 0.17 9.79 15.51
CA ILE A 64 0.86 9.05 16.57
C ILE A 64 2.03 8.24 15.97
N GLY A 65 1.81 7.53 14.86
CA GLY A 65 2.84 6.75 14.20
C GLY A 65 4.03 7.60 13.75
N LEU A 66 3.77 8.73 13.09
CA LEU A 66 4.82 9.67 12.68
C LEU A 66 5.53 10.31 13.86
N PHE A 67 4.81 10.64 14.93
CA PHE A 67 5.40 11.15 16.17
C PHE A 67 6.37 10.13 16.79
N ILE A 68 5.97 8.86 16.86
CA ILE A 68 6.84 7.79 17.37
C ILE A 68 8.10 7.67 16.51
N LEU A 69 7.97 7.63 15.19
CA LEU A 69 9.12 7.53 14.28
C LEU A 69 10.06 8.72 14.40
N ALA A 70 9.53 9.93 14.44
CA ALA A 70 10.34 11.16 14.49
C ALA A 70 11.12 11.30 15.80
N ASN A 71 10.54 10.89 16.93
CA ASN A 71 11.14 11.14 18.26
C ASN A 71 11.92 9.94 18.81
N PHE A 72 11.56 8.71 18.42
CA PHE A 72 12.16 7.50 18.98
C PHE A 72 12.97 6.68 17.95
N VAL A 73 12.93 7.06 16.68
CA VAL A 73 13.72 6.41 15.61
C VAL A 73 14.60 7.45 14.94
N ASN A 74 14.16 8.06 13.85
CA ASN A 74 14.84 9.18 13.20
C ASN A 74 13.91 9.87 12.18
N ILE A 75 14.27 11.11 11.82
CA ILE A 75 13.49 11.94 10.88
C ILE A 75 13.46 11.36 9.47
N LEU A 76 14.52 10.72 9.02
CA LEU A 76 14.58 10.12 7.68
C LEU A 76 13.50 9.04 7.52
N THR A 77 13.42 8.11 8.48
CA THR A 77 12.41 7.05 8.47
C THR A 77 10.99 7.61 8.60
N ALA A 78 10.78 8.61 9.46
CA ALA A 78 9.50 9.30 9.59
C ALA A 78 9.07 9.95 8.26
N SER A 79 9.97 10.66 7.58
CA SER A 79 9.72 11.32 6.30
C SER A 79 9.40 10.31 5.19
N LEU A 80 10.18 9.24 5.07
CA LEU A 80 9.94 8.18 4.09
C LEU A 80 8.61 7.46 4.35
N THR A 81 8.28 7.21 5.62
CA THR A 81 6.98 6.61 6.00
C THR A 81 5.83 7.53 5.64
N PHE A 82 5.96 8.84 5.90
CA PHE A 82 4.96 9.84 5.51
C PHE A 82 4.77 9.89 3.98
N LEU A 83 5.86 9.93 3.20
CA LEU A 83 5.79 9.91 1.74
C LEU A 83 5.13 8.63 1.22
N THR A 84 5.43 7.48 1.83
CA THR A 84 4.80 6.20 1.49
C THR A 84 3.30 6.21 1.80
N LEU A 85 2.91 6.78 2.95
CA LEU A 85 1.51 6.93 3.34
C LEU A 85 0.75 7.80 2.31
N ILE A 86 1.28 8.97 1.96
CA ILE A 86 0.68 9.86 0.95
C ILE A 86 0.66 9.17 -0.42
N GLY A 87 1.75 8.54 -0.83
CA GLY A 87 1.84 7.79 -2.09
C GLY A 87 0.75 6.73 -2.21
N TYR A 88 0.51 5.97 -1.15
CA TYR A 88 -0.53 4.94 -1.14
C TYR A 88 -1.94 5.53 -1.00
N ALA A 89 -2.16 6.37 0.01
CA ALA A 89 -3.49 6.85 0.34
C ALA A 89 -4.04 7.84 -0.70
N VAL A 90 -3.18 8.72 -1.24
CA VAL A 90 -3.61 9.76 -2.19
C VAL A 90 -3.28 9.35 -3.62
N VAL A 91 -1.98 9.18 -3.96
CA VAL A 91 -1.57 8.97 -5.35
C VAL A 91 -2.14 7.67 -5.90
N TYR A 92 -1.95 6.56 -5.20
CA TYR A 92 -2.48 5.27 -5.66
C TYR A 92 -4.00 5.19 -5.56
N THR A 93 -4.59 5.45 -4.38
CA THR A 93 -6.02 5.18 -4.15
C THR A 93 -6.94 6.15 -4.88
N VAL A 94 -6.61 7.44 -4.88
CA VAL A 94 -7.48 8.46 -5.52
C VAL A 94 -7.29 8.48 -7.02
N TYR A 95 -6.04 8.43 -7.48
CA TYR A 95 -5.70 8.67 -8.89
C TYR A 95 -5.38 7.39 -9.65
N LEU A 96 -4.29 6.70 -9.34
CA LEU A 96 -3.75 5.61 -10.17
C LEU A 96 -4.72 4.44 -10.33
N LYS A 97 -5.38 4.06 -9.24
CA LYS A 97 -6.29 2.90 -9.20
C LYS A 97 -7.41 2.99 -10.24
N ARG A 98 -7.82 4.20 -10.62
CA ARG A 98 -8.90 4.45 -11.58
C ARG A 98 -8.41 4.96 -12.92
N ALA A 99 -7.17 5.45 -12.99
CA ALA A 99 -6.65 6.14 -14.17
C ALA A 99 -5.92 5.20 -15.13
N THR A 100 -5.34 4.09 -14.66
CA THR A 100 -4.44 3.30 -15.50
C THR A 100 -4.43 1.81 -15.13
N PRO A 101 -4.30 0.90 -16.12
CA PRO A 101 -4.06 -0.53 -15.87
C PRO A 101 -2.67 -0.81 -15.23
N GLN A 102 -1.75 0.17 -15.26
CA GLN A 102 -0.46 0.11 -14.59
C GLN A 102 -0.52 0.49 -13.09
N ASN A 103 -1.74 0.65 -12.56
CA ASN A 103 -1.95 1.03 -11.15
C ASN A 103 -1.23 0.11 -10.17
N ILE A 104 -1.16 -1.20 -10.44
CA ILE A 104 -0.45 -2.19 -9.61
C ILE A 104 1.06 -2.00 -9.69
N VAL A 105 1.61 -1.72 -10.86
CA VAL A 105 3.05 -1.50 -11.03
C VAL A 105 3.46 -0.26 -10.24
N ILE A 106 2.86 0.89 -10.53
CA ILE A 106 3.24 2.15 -9.91
C ILE A 106 2.90 2.15 -8.40
N GLY A 107 1.71 1.66 -8.04
CA GLY A 107 1.26 1.56 -6.64
C GLY A 107 2.06 0.54 -5.81
N GLY A 108 2.68 -0.45 -6.48
CA GLY A 108 3.54 -1.45 -5.86
C GLY A 108 4.76 -0.85 -5.14
N LEU A 109 5.19 0.37 -5.54
CA LEU A 109 6.31 1.05 -4.87
C LEU A 109 6.02 1.32 -3.38
N ALA A 110 4.80 1.71 -3.04
CA ALA A 110 4.43 1.91 -1.64
C ALA A 110 4.45 0.59 -0.84
N GLY A 111 4.00 -0.52 -1.47
CA GLY A 111 4.07 -1.86 -0.87
C GLY A 111 5.49 -2.41 -0.73
N ALA A 112 6.44 -1.93 -1.54
CA ALA A 112 7.84 -2.31 -1.52
C ALA A 112 8.69 -1.49 -0.53
N ALA A 113 8.14 -0.43 0.08
CA ALA A 113 8.87 0.45 1.00
C ALA A 113 9.33 -0.19 2.34
N PRO A 114 8.65 -1.17 2.95
CA PRO A 114 8.99 -1.64 4.31
C PRO A 114 10.45 -2.01 4.55
N PRO A 115 11.17 -2.73 3.66
CA PRO A 115 12.60 -3.00 3.89
C PRO A 115 13.44 -1.73 3.96
N LEU A 116 13.16 -0.73 3.13
CA LEU A 116 13.84 0.55 3.18
C LEU A 116 13.58 1.27 4.51
N LEU A 117 12.33 1.26 4.99
CA LEU A 117 11.96 1.87 6.26
C LEU A 117 12.67 1.19 7.44
N GLY A 118 12.74 -0.16 7.43
CA GLY A 118 13.48 -0.92 8.43
C GLY A 118 14.98 -0.62 8.40
N TRP A 119 15.56 -0.51 7.20
CA TRP A 119 16.98 -0.18 7.02
C TRP A 119 17.31 1.22 7.54
N THR A 120 16.55 2.23 7.09
CA THR A 120 16.77 3.62 7.52
C THR A 120 16.50 3.83 9.00
N ALA A 121 15.60 3.06 9.61
CA ALA A 121 15.35 3.10 11.04
C ALA A 121 16.61 2.76 11.87
N VAL A 122 17.44 1.86 11.37
CA VAL A 122 18.65 1.41 12.05
C VAL A 122 19.87 2.25 11.67
N THR A 123 20.03 2.55 10.39
CA THR A 123 21.26 3.16 9.86
C THR A 123 21.16 4.68 9.71
N ASN A 124 19.96 5.23 9.68
CA ASN A 124 19.67 6.62 9.35
C ASN A 124 20.27 7.05 7.98
N GLN A 125 20.39 6.10 7.06
CA GLN A 125 20.98 6.33 5.73
C GLN A 125 20.18 5.62 4.64
N LEU A 126 20.19 6.21 3.42
CA LEU A 126 19.73 5.55 2.21
C LEU A 126 20.89 4.70 1.66
N ASP A 127 20.68 3.40 1.60
CA ASP A 127 21.71 2.45 1.19
C ASP A 127 21.29 1.72 -0.10
N PRO A 128 22.18 1.52 -1.07
CA PRO A 128 21.90 0.75 -2.29
C PRO A 128 21.36 -0.66 -2.03
N TYR A 129 21.82 -1.34 -0.97
CA TYR A 129 21.34 -2.67 -0.63
C TYR A 129 19.86 -2.65 -0.16
N ALA A 130 19.47 -1.60 0.59
CA ALA A 130 18.07 -1.41 0.94
C ALA A 130 17.20 -1.17 -0.30
N LEU A 131 17.71 -0.41 -1.28
CA LEU A 131 17.02 -0.18 -2.55
C LEU A 131 16.91 -1.45 -3.41
N LEU A 132 17.89 -2.36 -3.35
CA LEU A 132 17.78 -3.68 -3.99
C LEU A 132 16.66 -4.52 -3.38
N LEU A 133 16.48 -4.50 -2.05
CA LEU A 133 15.36 -5.16 -1.39
C LEU A 133 14.00 -4.57 -1.83
N VAL A 134 13.94 -3.25 -1.95
CA VAL A 134 12.75 -2.57 -2.52
C VAL A 134 12.50 -3.04 -3.94
N LEU A 135 13.55 -3.11 -4.79
CA LEU A 135 13.43 -3.54 -6.18
C LEU A 135 12.90 -4.98 -6.29
N ILE A 136 13.37 -5.90 -5.46
CA ILE A 136 12.89 -7.29 -5.43
C ILE A 136 11.38 -7.33 -5.15
N ILE A 137 10.91 -6.63 -4.10
CA ILE A 137 9.50 -6.62 -3.74
C ILE A 137 8.66 -5.86 -4.78
N PHE A 138 9.21 -4.78 -5.33
CA PHE A 138 8.57 -4.01 -6.39
C PHE A 138 8.34 -4.85 -7.65
N THR A 139 9.36 -5.62 -8.08
CA THR A 139 9.29 -6.49 -9.27
C THR A 139 8.37 -7.69 -9.04
N TRP A 140 8.33 -8.25 -7.84
CA TRP A 140 7.42 -9.33 -7.45
C TRP A 140 5.95 -8.89 -7.39
N THR A 141 5.67 -7.62 -7.07
CA THR A 141 4.31 -7.13 -6.82
C THR A 141 3.37 -7.29 -8.03
N PRO A 142 3.75 -6.91 -9.27
CA PRO A 142 2.86 -7.07 -10.42
C PRO A 142 2.45 -8.52 -10.69
N PRO A 143 3.34 -9.52 -10.81
CA PRO A 143 2.94 -10.89 -11.07
C PRO A 143 2.02 -11.45 -9.99
N HIS A 144 2.28 -11.12 -8.72
CA HIS A 144 1.44 -11.53 -7.60
C HIS A 144 0.01 -10.96 -7.70
N PHE A 145 -0.10 -9.65 -7.87
CA PHE A 145 -1.42 -8.99 -7.94
C PHE A 145 -2.17 -9.25 -9.24
N TRP A 146 -1.49 -9.38 -10.38
CA TRP A 146 -2.15 -9.71 -11.63
C TRP A 146 -2.69 -11.14 -11.64
N ALA A 147 -2.02 -12.09 -10.99
CA ALA A 147 -2.57 -13.43 -10.77
C ALA A 147 -3.90 -13.37 -9.98
N LEU A 148 -3.94 -12.57 -8.91
CA LEU A 148 -5.17 -12.30 -8.15
C LEU A 148 -6.23 -11.59 -9.02
N ALA A 149 -5.82 -10.64 -9.85
CA ALA A 149 -6.73 -9.90 -10.72
C ALA A 149 -7.36 -10.79 -11.81
N ILE A 150 -6.62 -11.78 -12.33
CA ILE A 150 -7.17 -12.80 -13.23
C ILE A 150 -8.21 -13.65 -12.49
N TYR A 151 -7.88 -14.12 -11.28
CA TYR A 151 -8.82 -14.92 -10.47
C TYR A 151 -10.09 -14.14 -10.09
N ARG A 152 -9.98 -12.84 -9.88
CA ARG A 152 -11.07 -11.92 -9.51
C ARG A 152 -11.55 -11.06 -10.68
N PHE A 153 -11.44 -11.56 -11.90
CA PHE A 153 -11.72 -10.80 -13.11
C PHE A 153 -13.10 -10.14 -13.09
N GLU A 154 -14.15 -10.91 -12.75
CA GLU A 154 -15.53 -10.43 -12.72
C GLU A 154 -15.74 -9.35 -11.64
N ASP A 155 -15.15 -9.51 -10.47
CA ASP A 155 -15.23 -8.50 -9.38
C ASP A 155 -14.66 -7.15 -9.86
N TYR A 156 -13.50 -7.16 -10.52
CA TYR A 156 -12.87 -5.94 -11.03
C TYR A 156 -13.61 -5.34 -12.21
N ARG A 157 -14.12 -6.17 -13.11
CA ARG A 157 -14.94 -5.74 -14.24
C ARG A 157 -16.23 -5.07 -13.78
N ASN A 158 -16.95 -5.67 -12.83
CA ASN A 158 -18.20 -5.13 -12.29
C ASN A 158 -17.99 -3.83 -11.48
N ALA A 159 -16.82 -3.65 -10.88
CA ALA A 159 -16.44 -2.44 -10.17
C ALA A 159 -15.81 -1.36 -11.07
N GLU A 160 -15.73 -1.61 -12.39
CA GLU A 160 -15.15 -0.70 -13.39
C GLU A 160 -13.70 -0.27 -13.06
N ILE A 161 -12.94 -1.18 -12.40
CA ILE A 161 -11.53 -0.91 -12.09
C ILE A 161 -10.69 -1.38 -13.28
N PRO A 162 -9.86 -0.50 -13.89
CA PRO A 162 -9.09 -0.80 -15.09
C PRO A 162 -7.86 -1.67 -14.79
N MET A 163 -8.08 -2.87 -14.21
CA MET A 163 -7.01 -3.84 -14.02
C MET A 163 -6.53 -4.40 -15.36
N LEU A 164 -5.25 -4.76 -15.43
CA LEU A 164 -4.64 -5.23 -16.69
C LEU A 164 -5.44 -6.35 -17.38
N PRO A 165 -5.95 -7.40 -16.69
CA PRO A 165 -6.77 -8.42 -17.35
C PRO A 165 -8.12 -7.88 -17.87
N VAL A 166 -8.69 -6.83 -17.25
CA VAL A 166 -9.96 -6.22 -17.66
C VAL A 166 -9.77 -5.39 -18.94
N THR A 167 -8.68 -4.65 -19.03
CA THR A 167 -8.41 -3.72 -20.14
C THR A 167 -7.71 -4.36 -21.34
N HIS A 168 -6.77 -5.27 -21.09
CA HIS A 168 -5.92 -5.89 -22.13
C HIS A 168 -6.13 -7.41 -22.28
N GLY A 169 -7.03 -7.98 -21.49
CA GLY A 169 -7.35 -9.40 -21.53
C GLY A 169 -6.39 -10.30 -20.73
N ILE A 170 -6.88 -11.51 -20.44
CA ILE A 170 -6.18 -12.49 -19.59
C ILE A 170 -4.89 -12.99 -20.24
N ARG A 171 -4.87 -13.20 -21.57
CA ARG A 171 -3.67 -13.71 -22.27
C ARG A 171 -2.49 -12.75 -22.18
N PHE A 172 -2.74 -11.47 -22.42
CA PHE A 172 -1.74 -10.41 -22.29
C PHE A 172 -1.24 -10.30 -20.86
N THR A 173 -2.14 -10.37 -19.87
CA THR A 173 -1.78 -10.33 -18.45
C THR A 173 -0.91 -11.52 -18.06
N LYS A 174 -1.21 -12.74 -18.49
CA LYS A 174 -0.37 -13.93 -18.25
C LYS A 174 1.05 -13.77 -18.81
N LEU A 175 1.18 -13.18 -20.00
CA LEU A 175 2.50 -12.88 -20.57
C LEU A 175 3.28 -11.91 -19.68
N ASN A 176 2.64 -10.83 -19.22
CA ASN A 176 3.30 -9.87 -18.31
C ASN A 176 3.65 -10.50 -16.96
N VAL A 177 2.80 -11.37 -16.41
CA VAL A 177 3.13 -12.15 -15.20
C VAL A 177 4.40 -12.96 -15.41
N LEU A 178 4.53 -13.68 -16.55
CA LEU A 178 5.72 -14.45 -16.88
C LEU A 178 6.98 -13.55 -17.00
N LEU A 179 6.88 -12.44 -17.74
CA LEU A 179 8.01 -11.52 -17.94
C LEU A 179 8.52 -10.94 -16.61
N TYR A 180 7.62 -10.49 -15.73
CA TYR A 180 8.00 -9.98 -14.41
C TYR A 180 8.49 -11.07 -13.44
N THR A 181 8.17 -12.34 -13.69
CA THR A 181 8.68 -13.46 -12.89
C THR A 181 10.10 -13.85 -13.31
N ILE A 182 10.48 -13.57 -14.55
CA ILE A 182 11.84 -13.83 -15.07
C ILE A 182 12.82 -12.72 -14.63
N LEU A 183 12.33 -11.48 -14.45
CA LEU A 183 13.12 -10.36 -13.91
C LEU A 183 13.56 -10.61 -12.47
#